data_8861153878be9d86f95748c888aa47b4
#
_entry.id   8861153878be9d86f95748c888aa47b4
#
_cell.length_a   1.000
_cell.length_b   1.000
_cell.length_c   1.000
_cell.angle_alpha   90.00
_cell.angle_beta   90.00
_cell.angle_gamma   90.00
#
_symmetry.space_group_name_H-M   'P 1'
#
loop_
_entity.id
_entity.type
_entity.pdbx_description
1 polymer ?
#
loop_
_entity_poly.entity_id
_entity_poly.type
_entity_poly.pdbx_seq_one_letter_code
_entity_poly.pdbx_strand_id
1 'polypeptide(L)'
;FGVVPGVTDKDYYTNSNHVPVYYKCSAKHKAEIEAPYHVLTRGGHIFYVEIDGDATHNPEAIMNIVDLIDKYDMGYGSVNHNRNRCMDCGYENAKHNMKKCPHCGGEKIDQLQRITGYLVGTTNRWNSGKLAELRDRVVHE
;
A
#
# COMPACT_ATOMS: atom_id res chain seq x y z
N PHE A 1 4.52 -22.70 -10.60
CA PHE A 1 4.56 -21.64 -11.62
C PHE A 1 6.00 -21.16 -11.72
N GLY A 2 6.54 -20.99 -12.91
CA GLY A 2 7.91 -20.53 -13.13
C GLY A 2 7.97 -19.00 -13.27
N VAL A 3 9.20 -18.49 -13.38
CA VAL A 3 9.44 -17.08 -13.73
C VAL A 3 9.10 -16.87 -15.20
N VAL A 4 8.25 -15.89 -15.48
CA VAL A 4 7.93 -15.43 -16.85
C VAL A 4 8.45 -13.99 -16.96
N PRO A 5 9.51 -13.73 -17.73
CA PRO A 5 10.08 -12.39 -17.85
C PRO A 5 9.03 -11.34 -18.21
N GLY A 6 9.05 -10.21 -17.50
CA GLY A 6 8.08 -9.11 -17.66
C GLY A 6 6.69 -9.37 -17.07
N VAL A 7 6.44 -10.56 -16.51
CA VAL A 7 5.17 -10.93 -15.87
C VAL A 7 5.37 -11.42 -14.45
N THR A 8 6.36 -12.29 -14.22
CA THR A 8 6.60 -12.95 -12.93
C THR A 8 8.08 -12.98 -12.57
N ASP A 9 8.77 -11.88 -12.80
CA ASP A 9 10.21 -11.71 -12.50
C ASP A 9 10.49 -11.33 -11.03
N LYS A 10 9.44 -11.25 -10.22
CA LYS A 10 9.50 -10.98 -8.78
C LYS A 10 9.13 -12.22 -7.97
N ASP A 11 9.47 -12.23 -6.69
CA ASP A 11 9.11 -13.29 -5.73
C ASP A 11 7.60 -13.34 -5.40
N TYR A 12 6.80 -12.50 -6.07
CA TYR A 12 5.35 -12.38 -5.88
C TYR A 12 4.66 -11.99 -7.19
N TYR A 13 3.36 -12.19 -7.24
CA TYR A 13 2.50 -11.74 -8.34
C TYR A 13 1.78 -10.45 -7.95
N THR A 14 1.63 -9.53 -8.91
CA THR A 14 0.72 -8.40 -8.76
C THR A 14 -0.70 -8.92 -8.62
N ASN A 15 -1.43 -8.42 -7.61
CA ASN A 15 -2.79 -8.85 -7.36
C ASN A 15 -3.76 -8.27 -8.38
N SER A 16 -4.63 -9.12 -8.94
CA SER A 16 -5.70 -8.72 -9.88
C SER A 16 -5.17 -7.86 -11.05
N ASN A 17 -5.91 -6.81 -11.41
CA ASN A 17 -5.60 -5.90 -12.51
C ASN A 17 -4.91 -4.61 -12.01
N HIS A 18 -4.12 -4.72 -10.93
CA HIS A 18 -3.42 -3.56 -10.37
C HIS A 18 -2.12 -3.26 -11.11
N VAL A 19 -1.76 -1.99 -11.12
CA VAL A 19 -0.41 -1.56 -11.46
C VAL A 19 0.56 -2.21 -10.47
N PRO A 20 1.69 -2.78 -10.94
CA PRO A 20 2.67 -3.39 -10.06
C PRO A 20 3.14 -2.44 -8.96
N VAL A 21 3.24 -2.96 -7.73
CA VAL A 21 3.54 -2.15 -6.53
C VAL A 21 4.88 -1.41 -6.57
N TYR A 22 5.80 -1.88 -7.40
CA TYR A 22 7.12 -1.28 -7.64
C TYR A 22 7.14 -0.24 -8.77
N TYR A 23 6.03 -0.07 -9.50
CA TYR A 23 5.95 0.87 -10.60
C TYR A 23 5.69 2.29 -10.06
N LYS A 24 6.68 3.17 -10.22
CA LYS A 24 6.58 4.55 -9.78
C LYS A 24 5.66 5.34 -10.70
N CYS A 25 4.54 5.77 -10.18
CA CYS A 25 3.59 6.61 -10.88
C CYS A 25 2.81 7.47 -9.90
N SER A 26 2.21 8.56 -10.39
CA SER A 26 1.26 9.34 -9.59
C SER A 26 -0.05 8.58 -9.37
N ALA A 27 -0.80 8.93 -8.32
CA ALA A 27 -2.12 8.39 -8.07
C ALA A 27 -3.05 8.59 -9.28
N LYS A 28 -2.96 9.74 -9.95
CA LYS A 28 -3.72 10.03 -11.18
C LYS A 28 -3.39 9.06 -12.30
N HIS A 29 -2.11 8.84 -12.60
CA HIS A 29 -1.72 7.93 -13.67
C HIS A 29 -2.11 6.48 -13.36
N LYS A 30 -1.98 6.07 -12.11
CA LYS A 30 -2.48 4.77 -11.65
C LYS A 30 -4.00 4.63 -11.86
N ALA A 31 -4.78 5.68 -11.54
CA ALA A 31 -6.22 5.69 -11.76
C ALA A 31 -6.56 5.55 -13.25
N GLU A 32 -5.85 6.25 -14.14
CA GLU A 32 -6.04 6.16 -15.59
C GLU A 32 -5.84 4.74 -16.13
N ILE A 33 -4.90 3.98 -15.55
CA ILE A 33 -4.61 2.59 -15.95
C ILE A 33 -5.65 1.62 -15.36
N GLU A 34 -6.02 1.77 -14.09
CA GLU A 34 -6.84 0.78 -13.38
C GLU A 34 -8.34 1.00 -13.55
N ALA A 35 -8.80 2.24 -13.74
CA ALA A 35 -10.23 2.56 -13.83
C ALA A 35 -11.00 1.75 -14.90
N PRO A 36 -10.48 1.50 -16.11
CA PRO A 36 -11.20 0.71 -17.11
C PRO A 36 -11.54 -0.72 -16.66
N TYR A 37 -10.83 -1.25 -15.69
CA TYR A 37 -11.07 -2.60 -15.16
C TYR A 37 -12.15 -2.63 -14.08
N HIS A 38 -12.44 -1.51 -13.43
CA HIS A 38 -13.47 -1.44 -12.39
C HIS A 38 -14.86 -1.78 -12.93
N VAL A 39 -15.21 -1.31 -14.11
CA VAL A 39 -16.51 -1.60 -14.74
C VAL A 39 -16.65 -3.06 -15.19
N LEU A 40 -15.53 -3.76 -15.38
CA LEU A 40 -15.52 -5.16 -15.76
C LEU A 40 -15.60 -6.12 -14.57
N THR A 41 -15.38 -5.61 -13.36
CA THR A 41 -15.39 -6.40 -12.13
C THR A 41 -16.63 -6.06 -11.30
N ARG A 42 -17.41 -7.08 -10.96
CA ARG A 42 -18.61 -6.93 -10.11
C ARG A 42 -18.25 -6.94 -8.62
N GLY A 43 -17.44 -5.99 -8.20
CA GLY A 43 -16.84 -5.93 -6.87
C GLY A 43 -15.53 -6.70 -6.77
N GLY A 44 -14.78 -6.46 -5.70
CA GLY A 44 -13.48 -7.09 -5.46
C GLY A 44 -12.28 -6.41 -6.10
N HIS A 45 -12.47 -5.43 -6.98
CA HIS A 45 -11.40 -4.56 -7.47
C HIS A 45 -11.33 -3.31 -6.60
N ILE A 46 -10.17 -3.07 -5.99
CA ILE A 46 -9.95 -1.95 -5.07
C ILE A 46 -8.81 -1.10 -5.60
N PHE A 47 -9.07 0.18 -5.82
CA PHE A 47 -8.02 1.14 -6.16
C PHE A 47 -7.20 1.48 -4.91
N TYR A 48 -5.96 1.00 -4.84
CA TYR A 48 -5.06 1.26 -3.71
C TYR A 48 -4.12 2.42 -4.01
N VAL A 49 -4.10 3.42 -3.14
CA VAL A 49 -3.13 4.53 -3.17
C VAL A 49 -2.26 4.43 -1.93
N GLU A 50 -0.95 4.30 -2.13
CA GLU A 50 0.04 4.34 -1.06
C GLU A 50 0.47 5.79 -0.83
N ILE A 51 0.29 6.28 0.39
CA ILE A 51 0.76 7.61 0.79
C ILE A 51 1.82 7.50 1.88
N ASP A 52 2.76 8.43 1.90
CA ASP A 52 3.73 8.55 3.00
C ASP A 52 3.25 9.58 4.03
N GLY A 53 3.56 9.31 5.30
CA GLY A 53 3.23 10.18 6.39
C GLY A 53 1.84 9.98 6.98
N ASP A 54 1.45 10.92 7.84
CA ASP A 54 0.17 10.88 8.55
C ASP A 54 -0.91 11.62 7.77
N ALA A 55 -1.85 10.86 7.23
CA ALA A 55 -2.99 11.37 6.47
C ALA A 55 -3.86 12.36 7.25
N THR A 56 -3.85 12.31 8.58
CA THR A 56 -4.63 13.24 9.42
C THR A 56 -4.14 14.68 9.31
N HIS A 57 -2.88 14.87 8.93
CA HIS A 57 -2.28 16.19 8.72
C HIS A 57 -2.39 16.71 7.29
N ASN A 58 -2.93 15.90 6.37
CA ASN A 58 -3.12 16.29 4.98
C ASN A 58 -4.48 15.82 4.43
N PRO A 59 -5.59 16.38 4.92
CA PRO A 59 -6.93 16.01 4.48
C PRO A 59 -7.16 16.33 2.99
N GLU A 60 -6.47 17.33 2.44
CA GLU A 60 -6.57 17.69 1.03
C GLU A 60 -6.06 16.57 0.10
N ALA A 61 -4.97 15.88 0.47
CA ALA A 61 -4.50 14.74 -0.29
C ALA A 61 -5.55 13.61 -0.32
N ILE A 62 -6.24 13.37 0.78
CA ILE A 62 -7.33 12.38 0.84
C ILE A 62 -8.50 12.81 -0.05
N MET A 63 -8.91 14.08 0.01
CA MET A 63 -9.98 14.60 -0.85
C MET A 63 -9.63 14.46 -2.33
N ASN A 64 -8.40 14.78 -2.72
CA ASN A 64 -7.95 14.61 -4.10
C ASN A 64 -8.03 13.15 -4.57
N ILE A 65 -7.76 12.17 -3.70
CA ILE A 65 -7.91 10.75 -4.03
C ILE A 65 -9.38 10.37 -4.18
N VAL A 66 -10.26 10.89 -3.30
CA VAL A 66 -11.71 10.68 -3.42
C VAL A 66 -12.25 11.27 -4.73
N ASP A 67 -11.80 12.47 -5.09
CA ASP A 67 -12.17 13.12 -6.35
C ASP A 67 -11.68 12.32 -7.58
N LEU A 68 -10.52 11.67 -7.49
CA LEU A 68 -10.03 10.77 -8.54
C LEU A 68 -10.94 9.53 -8.67
N ILE A 69 -11.34 8.93 -7.55
CA ILE A 69 -12.23 7.76 -7.54
C ILE A 69 -13.57 8.10 -8.19
N ASP A 70 -14.16 9.24 -7.82
CA ASP A 70 -15.42 9.73 -8.39
C ASP A 70 -15.27 10.05 -9.89
N LYS A 71 -14.26 10.83 -10.25
CA LYS A 71 -13.98 11.24 -11.63
C LYS A 71 -13.82 10.08 -12.60
N TYR A 72 -13.18 9.00 -12.15
CA TYR A 72 -12.92 7.82 -12.98
C TYR A 72 -13.95 6.70 -12.79
N ASP A 73 -15.06 6.97 -12.10
CA ASP A 73 -16.17 6.02 -11.85
C ASP A 73 -15.67 4.68 -11.26
N MET A 74 -14.74 4.77 -10.32
CA MET A 74 -14.21 3.60 -9.64
C MET A 74 -15.07 3.22 -8.45
N GLY A 75 -15.53 1.97 -8.40
CA GLY A 75 -16.50 1.53 -7.39
C GLY A 75 -15.95 1.39 -5.97
N TYR A 76 -14.63 1.27 -5.81
CA TYR A 76 -14.01 1.12 -4.48
C TYR A 76 -12.55 1.55 -4.48
N GLY A 77 -12.16 2.35 -3.48
CA GLY A 77 -10.79 2.77 -3.25
C GLY A 77 -10.34 2.64 -1.80
N SER A 78 -9.04 2.58 -1.61
CA SER A 78 -8.41 2.51 -0.29
C SER A 78 -7.14 3.34 -0.28
N VAL A 79 -7.02 4.22 0.70
CA VAL A 79 -5.79 4.94 0.98
C VAL A 79 -5.01 4.15 2.01
N ASN A 80 -3.82 3.71 1.62
CA ASN A 80 -2.91 2.98 2.49
C ASN A 80 -1.85 3.92 3.05
N HIS A 81 -1.65 3.86 4.34
CA HIS A 81 -0.55 4.52 5.01
C HIS A 81 0.05 3.58 6.06
N ASN A 82 1.32 3.77 6.36
CA ASN A 82 2.00 2.99 7.37
C ASN A 82 1.61 3.46 8.77
N ARG A 83 1.47 2.53 9.70
CA ARG A 83 1.33 2.85 11.12
C ARG A 83 2.27 1.94 11.91
N ASN A 84 3.26 2.56 12.54
CA ASN A 84 4.22 1.84 13.36
C ASN A 84 4.00 2.22 14.82
N ARG A 85 4.08 1.23 15.70
CA ARG A 85 4.01 1.42 17.15
C ARG A 85 5.21 0.75 17.81
N CYS A 86 5.92 1.49 18.64
CA CYS A 86 6.93 0.91 19.51
C CYS A 86 6.27 0.15 20.66
N MET A 87 6.58 -1.13 20.80
CA MET A 87 6.01 -1.97 21.86
C MET A 87 6.63 -1.70 23.25
N ASP A 88 7.80 -1.06 23.28
CA ASP A 88 8.47 -0.75 24.55
C ASP A 88 7.98 0.56 25.20
N CYS A 89 7.69 1.60 24.42
CA CYS A 89 7.31 2.92 24.94
C CYS A 89 5.98 3.46 24.40
N GLY A 90 5.31 2.77 23.49
CA GLY A 90 4.04 3.17 22.91
C GLY A 90 4.13 4.31 21.86
N TYR A 91 5.33 4.78 21.51
CA TYR A 91 5.49 5.80 20.46
C TYR A 91 4.94 5.33 19.12
N GLU A 92 4.14 6.16 18.47
CA GLU A 92 3.54 5.86 17.16
C GLU A 92 4.02 6.87 16.10
N ASN A 93 4.19 6.38 14.88
CA ASN A 93 4.39 7.22 13.70
C ASN A 93 3.91 6.54 12.42
N ALA A 94 3.81 7.34 11.34
CA ALA A 94 3.39 6.88 10.01
C ALA A 94 4.55 6.77 9.00
N LYS A 95 5.80 6.83 9.44
CA LYS A 95 6.97 6.76 8.55
C LYS A 95 7.13 5.36 7.96
N HIS A 96 7.51 5.30 6.70
CA HIS A 96 7.82 4.04 6.05
C HIS A 96 9.04 3.36 6.68
N ASN A 97 8.98 2.04 6.92
CA ASN A 97 10.09 1.21 7.39
C ASN A 97 10.77 1.66 8.71
N MET A 98 10.01 1.95 9.76
CA MET A 98 10.59 2.21 11.08
C MET A 98 11.22 0.93 11.66
N LYS A 99 12.54 0.87 11.77
CA LYS A 99 13.29 -0.26 12.37
C LYS A 99 13.65 -0.04 13.83
N LYS A 100 13.83 1.21 14.24
CA LYS A 100 14.13 1.63 15.60
C LYS A 100 13.22 2.77 16.03
N CYS A 101 12.81 2.73 17.27
CA CYS A 101 12.02 3.82 17.87
C CYS A 101 12.88 5.08 18.04
N PRO A 102 12.50 6.24 17.47
CA PRO A 102 13.25 7.47 17.66
C PRO A 102 13.14 8.03 19.07
N HIS A 103 12.16 7.56 19.87
CA HIS A 103 11.94 8.04 21.23
C HIS A 103 12.76 7.25 22.26
N CYS A 104 12.76 5.91 22.20
CA CYS A 104 13.43 5.07 23.22
C CYS A 104 14.57 4.21 22.67
N GLY A 105 14.79 4.19 21.34
CA GLY A 105 15.80 3.33 20.69
C GLY A 105 15.40 1.86 20.60
N GLY A 106 14.24 1.46 21.12
CA GLY A 106 13.76 0.07 21.07
C GLY A 106 13.55 -0.43 19.65
N GLU A 107 13.78 -1.71 19.45
CA GLU A 107 13.68 -2.38 18.13
C GLU A 107 12.38 -3.20 17.99
N LYS A 108 11.59 -3.32 19.04
CA LYS A 108 10.30 -4.00 19.01
C LYS A 108 9.25 -3.09 18.41
N ILE A 109 9.17 -3.08 17.09
CA ILE A 109 8.23 -2.25 16.34
C ILE A 109 7.11 -3.14 15.80
N ASP A 110 5.88 -2.81 16.16
CA ASP A 110 4.68 -3.34 15.53
C ASP A 110 4.33 -2.48 14.32
N GLN A 111 4.22 -3.12 13.15
CA GLN A 111 3.93 -2.45 11.89
C GLN A 111 2.57 -2.90 11.38
N LEU A 112 1.60 -1.99 11.43
CA LEU A 112 0.29 -2.22 10.87
C LEU A 112 0.29 -1.74 9.42
N GLN A 113 0.23 -2.68 8.50
CA GLN A 113 0.20 -2.41 7.06
C GLN A 113 -0.79 -3.33 6.37
N ARG A 114 -1.43 -2.81 5.34
CA ARG A 114 -2.30 -3.59 4.48
C ARG A 114 -1.50 -4.15 3.30
N ILE A 115 -1.63 -5.45 3.04
CA ILE A 115 -1.03 -6.10 1.90
C ILE A 115 -2.03 -7.06 1.27
N THR A 116 -2.16 -7.02 -0.05
CA THR A 116 -3.05 -7.92 -0.82
C THR A 116 -4.46 -8.11 -0.20
N GLY A 117 -5.05 -7.03 0.34
CA GLY A 117 -6.36 -7.10 1.00
C GLY A 117 -6.35 -7.56 2.45
N TYR A 118 -5.21 -7.98 2.99
CA TYR A 118 -5.08 -8.38 4.40
C TYR A 118 -4.58 -7.22 5.25
N LEU A 119 -5.23 -7.00 6.39
CA LEU A 119 -4.77 -6.11 7.44
C LEU A 119 -4.20 -6.95 8.57
N VAL A 120 -2.89 -6.94 8.75
CA VAL A 120 -2.20 -7.76 9.75
C VAL A 120 -1.30 -6.87 10.60
N GLY A 121 -1.44 -6.98 11.91
CA GLY A 121 -0.73 -6.17 12.88
C GLY A 121 0.77 -6.45 13.01
N THR A 122 1.28 -7.57 12.49
CA THR A 122 2.71 -7.88 12.54
C THR A 122 3.17 -8.58 11.26
N THR A 123 4.36 -8.23 10.80
CA THR A 123 4.98 -8.84 9.61
C THR A 123 5.61 -10.21 9.87
N ASN A 124 5.74 -10.63 11.13
CA ASN A 124 6.41 -11.89 11.54
C ASN A 124 5.73 -13.14 10.96
N ARG A 125 4.46 -13.05 10.60
CA ARG A 125 3.67 -14.16 10.06
C ARG A 125 3.53 -14.10 8.53
N TRP A 126 4.21 -13.16 7.90
CA TRP A 126 4.13 -13.01 6.46
C TRP A 126 5.09 -13.98 5.78
N ASN A 127 4.66 -14.56 4.67
CA ASN A 127 5.53 -15.37 3.83
C ASN A 127 6.54 -14.49 3.06
N SER A 128 7.54 -15.14 2.46
CA SER A 128 8.62 -14.45 1.72
C SER A 128 8.10 -13.55 0.60
N GLY A 129 7.07 -13.98 -0.13
CA GLY A 129 6.47 -13.18 -1.21
C GLY A 129 5.84 -11.89 -0.72
N LYS A 130 5.10 -11.92 0.39
CA LYS A 130 4.52 -10.71 1.01
C LYS A 130 5.58 -9.74 1.52
N LEU A 131 6.67 -10.28 2.08
CA LEU A 131 7.79 -9.46 2.53
C LEU A 131 8.55 -8.85 1.34
N ALA A 132 8.66 -9.55 0.22
CA ALA A 132 9.25 -9.04 -1.00
C ALA A 132 8.37 -7.93 -1.61
N GLU A 133 7.07 -8.14 -1.70
CA GLU A 133 6.11 -7.11 -2.15
C GLU A 133 6.21 -5.84 -1.28
N LEU A 134 6.26 -5.99 0.05
CA LEU A 134 6.38 -4.85 0.95
C LEU A 134 7.66 -4.04 0.73
N ARG A 135 8.78 -4.71 0.46
CA ARG A 135 10.06 -4.03 0.18
C ARG A 135 10.05 -3.23 -1.12
N ASP A 136 9.34 -3.74 -2.11
CA ASP A 136 9.30 -3.17 -3.46
C ASP A 136 8.23 -2.09 -3.61
N ARG A 137 7.34 -1.96 -2.64
CA ARG A 137 6.22 -1.02 -2.66
C ARG A 137 6.66 0.44 -2.72
N VAL A 138 6.07 1.20 -3.62
CA VAL A 138 6.35 2.63 -3.79
C VAL A 138 5.17 3.50 -3.37
N VAL A 139 5.45 4.73 -3.00
CA VAL A 139 4.46 5.76 -2.68
C VAL A 139 3.97 6.40 -3.99
N HIS A 140 2.69 6.75 -4.05
CA HIS A 140 2.06 7.44 -5.18
C HIS A 140 1.94 8.94 -4.86
N GLU A 141 2.72 9.75 -5.55
CA GLU A 141 2.72 11.22 -5.44
C GLU A 141 1.72 11.87 -6.40
#